data_f4d9ab0dc49f3232d0a33cd82977770c
#
_entry.id   f4d9ab0dc49f3232d0a33cd82977770c
#
_cell.length_a   1.000
_cell.length_b   1.000
_cell.length_c   1.000
_cell.angle_alpha   90.00
_cell.angle_beta   90.00
_cell.angle_gamma   90.00
#
_symmetry.space_group_name_H-M   'P 1'
#
loop_
_entity.id
_entity.type
_entity.pdbx_description
1 polymer ?
#
loop_
_entity_poly.entity_id
_entity_poly.type
_entity_poly.pdbx_seq_one_letter_code
_entity_poly.pdbx_strand_id
1 'polypeptide(L)'
;MASLVTPTELIVWLDIPADTFPLDRATLLVNSASAAIRGYCGWNITEETVTGDVIDGSGQWDLWLPTKNLTAVASLVENGVTLVSGTNYDWYRNGQLARSGRWTSKAKAITITYTHGYPAGHVKLELARSMCLMAAAARVPNPAGLRSETVGAVSWTSAASSADATVILTEAEQDALAPLALHGVA
;
A
#
# COMPACT_ATOMS: atom_id res chain seq x y z
N MET A 1 4.41 -4.31 -9.43
CA MET A 1 3.84 -4.53 -8.09
C MET A 1 2.54 -5.30 -8.22
N ALA A 2 2.34 -6.36 -7.44
CA ALA A 2 1.09 -7.10 -7.43
C ALA A 2 -0.02 -6.26 -6.77
N SER A 3 -1.28 -6.45 -7.18
CA SER A 3 -2.43 -5.81 -6.53
C SER A 3 -2.63 -6.33 -5.10
N LEU A 4 -3.28 -5.56 -4.24
CA LEU A 4 -3.57 -5.94 -2.85
C LEU A 4 -4.56 -7.11 -2.77
N VAL A 5 -5.49 -7.17 -3.72
CA VAL A 5 -6.50 -8.23 -3.86
C VAL A 5 -6.56 -8.72 -5.30
N THR A 6 -7.09 -9.89 -5.51
CA THR A 6 -7.24 -10.46 -6.86
C THR A 6 -8.57 -10.00 -7.50
N PRO A 7 -8.65 -9.95 -8.84
CA PRO A 7 -9.91 -9.68 -9.52
C PRO A 7 -11.03 -10.66 -9.17
N THR A 8 -10.67 -11.93 -8.94
CA THR A 8 -11.61 -12.98 -8.54
C THR A 8 -12.19 -12.71 -7.14
N GLU A 9 -11.37 -12.25 -6.19
CA GLU A 9 -11.86 -11.85 -4.86
C GLU A 9 -12.86 -10.69 -4.95
N LEU A 10 -12.65 -9.73 -5.85
CA LEU A 10 -13.62 -8.66 -6.08
C LEU A 10 -14.95 -9.20 -6.61
N ILE A 11 -14.91 -10.11 -7.59
CA ILE A 11 -16.13 -10.71 -8.17
C ILE A 11 -16.90 -11.48 -7.10
N VAL A 12 -16.21 -12.26 -6.28
CA VAL A 12 -16.81 -13.00 -5.14
C VAL A 12 -17.37 -12.03 -4.11
N TRP A 13 -16.66 -10.94 -3.78
CA TRP A 13 -17.13 -9.92 -2.85
C TRP A 13 -18.42 -9.24 -3.31
N LEU A 14 -18.57 -9.04 -4.62
CA LEU A 14 -19.74 -8.41 -5.22
C LEU A 14 -20.94 -9.35 -5.36
N ASP A 15 -20.75 -10.64 -5.12
CA ASP A 15 -21.76 -11.70 -5.35
C ASP A 15 -22.33 -11.67 -6.77
N ILE A 16 -21.47 -11.40 -7.76
CA ILE A 16 -21.86 -11.32 -9.18
C ILE A 16 -21.41 -12.63 -9.85
N PRO A 17 -22.25 -13.24 -10.70
CA PRO A 17 -21.81 -14.39 -11.50
C PRO A 17 -20.59 -14.06 -12.36
N ALA A 18 -19.59 -14.94 -12.34
CA ALA A 18 -18.27 -14.69 -12.98
C ALA A 18 -18.37 -14.50 -14.51
N ASP A 19 -19.42 -15.00 -15.14
CA ASP A 19 -19.72 -14.83 -16.57
C ASP A 19 -20.34 -13.47 -16.92
N THR A 20 -20.86 -12.75 -15.91
CA THR A 20 -21.56 -11.48 -16.07
C THR A 20 -20.64 -10.26 -15.92
N PHE A 21 -19.53 -10.42 -15.19
CA PHE A 21 -18.59 -9.33 -14.94
C PHE A 21 -17.24 -9.58 -15.60
N PRO A 22 -16.81 -8.77 -16.59
CA PRO A 22 -15.55 -8.98 -17.30
C PRO A 22 -14.33 -8.93 -16.38
N LEU A 23 -13.49 -9.96 -16.43
CA LEU A 23 -12.29 -10.09 -15.60
C LEU A 23 -11.30 -8.93 -15.81
N ASP A 24 -11.17 -8.45 -17.05
CA ASP A 24 -10.32 -7.29 -17.38
C ASP A 24 -10.77 -6.03 -16.65
N ARG A 25 -12.08 -5.83 -16.52
CA ARG A 25 -12.64 -4.72 -15.78
C ARG A 25 -12.38 -4.85 -14.28
N ALA A 26 -12.58 -6.03 -13.73
CA ALA A 26 -12.23 -6.32 -12.33
C ALA A 26 -10.76 -6.05 -12.06
N THR A 27 -9.88 -6.46 -12.99
CA THR A 27 -8.43 -6.24 -12.91
C THR A 27 -8.09 -4.74 -12.89
N LEU A 28 -8.69 -3.94 -13.76
CA LEU A 28 -8.47 -2.49 -13.79
C LEU A 28 -8.91 -1.81 -12.47
N LEU A 29 -10.07 -2.18 -11.95
CA LEU A 29 -10.59 -1.63 -10.70
C LEU A 29 -9.70 -1.97 -9.49
N VAL A 30 -9.31 -3.22 -9.38
CA VAL A 30 -8.43 -3.69 -8.29
C VAL A 30 -7.05 -3.03 -8.36
N ASN A 31 -6.47 -2.92 -9.55
CA ASN A 31 -5.18 -2.26 -9.73
C ASN A 31 -5.26 -0.77 -9.37
N SER A 32 -6.31 -0.09 -9.80
CA SER A 32 -6.53 1.33 -9.51
C SER A 32 -6.74 1.57 -8.01
N ALA A 33 -7.56 0.75 -7.34
CA ALA A 33 -7.77 0.83 -5.90
C ALA A 33 -6.46 0.54 -5.12
N SER A 34 -5.71 -0.49 -5.53
CA SER A 34 -4.42 -0.81 -4.92
C SER A 34 -3.40 0.32 -5.07
N ALA A 35 -3.38 0.98 -6.23
CA ALA A 35 -2.51 2.13 -6.48
C ALA A 35 -2.90 3.33 -5.62
N ALA A 36 -4.20 3.63 -5.48
CA ALA A 36 -4.71 4.70 -4.64
C ALA A 36 -4.33 4.49 -3.16
N ILE A 37 -4.48 3.27 -2.64
CA ILE A 37 -4.12 2.94 -1.25
C ILE A 37 -2.61 3.08 -1.02
N ARG A 38 -1.78 2.55 -1.94
CA ARG A 38 -0.32 2.71 -1.83
C ARG A 38 0.12 4.15 -1.94
N GLY A 39 -0.52 4.92 -2.84
CA GLY A 39 -0.28 6.36 -2.97
C GLY A 39 -0.60 7.12 -1.69
N TYR A 40 -1.71 6.79 -1.05
CA TYR A 40 -2.07 7.37 0.25
C TYR A 40 -1.13 6.95 1.37
N CYS A 41 -0.79 5.67 1.45
CA CYS A 41 0.10 5.14 2.50
C CYS A 41 1.57 5.56 2.29
N GLY A 42 1.99 5.87 1.06
CA GLY A 42 3.35 6.29 0.72
C GLY A 42 4.38 5.16 0.68
N TRP A 43 3.95 3.90 0.80
CA TRP A 43 4.83 2.73 0.77
C TRP A 43 4.10 1.44 0.37
N ASN A 44 4.85 0.38 0.06
CA ASN A 44 4.25 -0.92 -0.22
C ASN A 44 3.97 -1.69 1.06
N ILE A 45 2.67 -1.91 1.33
CA ILE A 45 2.18 -2.54 2.57
C ILE A 45 2.42 -4.05 2.57
N THR A 46 2.43 -4.67 1.38
CA THR A 46 2.68 -6.11 1.21
C THR A 46 4.15 -6.43 1.42
N GLU A 47 4.44 -7.55 2.08
CA GLU A 47 5.81 -7.99 2.29
C GLU A 47 6.54 -8.16 0.97
N GLU A 48 7.69 -7.50 0.86
CA GLU A 48 8.60 -7.62 -0.28
C GLU A 48 10.04 -7.40 0.15
N THR A 49 10.96 -7.95 -0.66
CA THR A 49 12.40 -7.68 -0.52
C THR A 49 12.84 -6.73 -1.62
N VAL A 50 13.32 -5.57 -1.21
CA VAL A 50 13.92 -4.57 -2.08
C VAL A 50 15.42 -4.85 -2.14
N THR A 51 15.92 -5.14 -3.34
CA THR A 51 17.32 -5.52 -3.53
C THR A 51 18.12 -4.38 -4.15
N GLY A 52 19.21 -4.00 -3.51
CA GLY A 52 20.15 -3.02 -4.04
C GLY A 52 19.55 -1.61 -4.21
N ASP A 53 18.64 -1.22 -3.32
CA ASP A 53 18.08 0.12 -3.31
C ASP A 53 19.17 1.16 -3.03
N VAL A 54 19.21 2.21 -3.84
CA VAL A 54 20.23 3.25 -3.76
C VAL A 54 19.60 4.52 -3.22
N ILE A 55 20.00 4.88 -2.02
CA ILE A 55 19.45 6.03 -1.28
C ILE A 55 20.54 7.06 -0.97
N ASP A 56 20.10 8.29 -0.73
CA ASP A 56 20.95 9.37 -0.35
C ASP A 56 21.34 9.27 1.14
N GLY A 57 22.54 9.69 1.46
CA GLY A 57 22.94 9.78 2.85
C GLY A 57 22.27 10.98 3.54
N SER A 58 21.79 10.76 4.76
CA SER A 58 21.08 11.79 5.53
C SER A 58 21.98 12.88 6.12
N GLY A 59 23.29 12.61 6.28
CA GLY A 59 24.21 13.48 7.04
C GLY A 59 23.88 13.55 8.53
N GLN A 60 22.91 12.80 9.02
CA GLN A 60 22.43 12.76 10.41
C GLN A 60 22.81 11.46 11.12
N TRP A 61 22.37 11.29 12.38
CA TRP A 61 22.55 10.07 13.15
C TRP A 61 21.59 8.97 12.70
N ASP A 62 20.48 9.38 12.08
CA ASP A 62 19.42 8.51 11.62
C ASP A 62 19.28 8.54 10.11
N LEU A 63 18.93 7.39 9.54
CA LEU A 63 18.55 7.21 8.15
C LEU A 63 17.20 6.51 8.13
N TRP A 64 16.25 7.00 7.34
CA TRP A 64 14.91 6.49 7.29
C TRP A 64 14.62 5.79 5.97
N LEU A 65 14.11 4.58 6.05
CA LEU A 65 13.58 3.84 4.91
C LEU A 65 12.07 4.13 4.76
N PRO A 66 11.55 4.13 3.54
CA PRO A 66 10.12 4.40 3.30
C PRO A 66 9.27 3.17 3.67
N THR A 67 9.23 2.82 4.94
CA THR A 67 8.44 1.70 5.48
C THR A 67 8.05 1.91 6.93
N LYS A 68 6.91 1.35 7.33
CA LYS A 68 6.48 1.25 8.74
C LYS A 68 6.66 -0.14 9.33
N ASN A 69 7.12 -1.10 8.56
CA ASN A 69 7.37 -2.46 9.02
C ASN A 69 8.59 -3.04 8.32
N LEU A 70 9.77 -2.64 8.77
CA LEU A 70 11.03 -3.26 8.39
C LEU A 70 11.16 -4.60 9.13
N THR A 71 11.41 -5.68 8.43
CA THR A 71 11.51 -7.03 9.01
C THR A 71 12.92 -7.59 8.97
N ALA A 72 13.72 -7.19 7.98
CA ALA A 72 15.12 -7.59 7.89
C ALA A 72 15.94 -6.59 7.06
N VAL A 73 17.22 -6.48 7.37
CA VAL A 73 18.23 -5.83 6.52
C VAL A 73 19.27 -6.88 6.16
N ALA A 74 19.31 -7.26 4.89
CA ALA A 74 20.20 -8.31 4.39
C ALA A 74 21.61 -7.77 4.10
N SER A 75 21.71 -6.55 3.57
CA SER A 75 23.01 -5.89 3.32
C SER A 75 22.84 -4.38 3.34
N LEU A 76 23.89 -3.69 3.80
CA LEU A 76 23.99 -2.24 3.75
C LEU A 76 25.44 -1.86 3.43
N VAL A 77 25.60 -1.03 2.41
CA VAL A 77 26.91 -0.55 1.93
C VAL A 77 26.87 0.97 1.91
N GLU A 78 27.82 1.63 2.58
CA GLU A 78 27.95 3.08 2.57
C GLU A 78 29.30 3.46 1.95
N ASN A 79 29.30 4.28 0.91
CA ASN A 79 30.51 4.70 0.18
C ASN A 79 31.41 3.51 -0.25
N GLY A 80 30.80 2.37 -0.63
CA GLY A 80 31.55 1.14 -1.00
C GLY A 80 32.02 0.29 0.18
N VAL A 81 31.75 0.69 1.42
CA VAL A 81 32.10 -0.08 2.63
C VAL A 81 30.86 -0.80 3.15
N THR A 82 30.96 -2.12 3.30
CA THR A 82 29.87 -2.93 3.89
C THR A 82 29.78 -2.68 5.40
N LEU A 83 28.59 -2.37 5.87
CA LEU A 83 28.29 -2.17 7.28
C LEU A 83 27.61 -3.41 7.87
N VAL A 84 27.92 -3.71 9.14
CA VAL A 84 27.39 -4.87 9.87
C VAL A 84 26.37 -4.40 10.90
N SER A 85 25.17 -4.96 10.87
CA SER A 85 24.12 -4.71 11.87
C SER A 85 24.56 -5.16 13.26
N GLY A 86 24.22 -4.39 14.29
CA GLY A 86 24.63 -4.62 15.67
C GLY A 86 26.08 -4.18 15.98
N THR A 87 26.87 -3.80 14.96
CA THR A 87 28.26 -3.31 15.14
C THR A 87 28.42 -1.89 14.62
N ASN A 88 27.98 -1.64 13.40
CA ASN A 88 28.12 -0.33 12.75
C ASN A 88 26.85 0.49 12.80
N TYR A 89 25.69 -0.18 12.86
CA TYR A 89 24.37 0.42 12.94
C TYR A 89 23.35 -0.55 13.56
N ASP A 90 22.27 -0.01 14.07
CA ASP A 90 21.07 -0.74 14.47
C ASP A 90 19.90 -0.35 13.58
N TRP A 91 18.95 -1.24 13.43
CA TRP A 91 17.72 -0.96 12.68
C TRP A 91 16.48 -1.22 13.52
N TYR A 92 15.45 -0.45 13.26
CA TYR A 92 14.19 -0.52 13.98
C TYR A 92 13.04 -0.86 13.01
N ARG A 93 12.03 -1.50 13.53
CA ARG A 93 10.87 -1.95 12.77
C ARG A 93 10.15 -0.82 12.03
N ASN A 94 10.19 0.40 12.52
CA ASN A 94 9.61 1.59 11.91
C ASN A 94 10.36 2.13 10.69
N GLY A 95 11.42 1.43 10.25
CA GLY A 95 12.24 1.84 9.10
C GLY A 95 13.43 2.72 9.45
N GLN A 96 13.66 3.01 10.73
CA GLN A 96 14.82 3.78 11.19
C GLN A 96 16.07 2.93 11.22
N LEU A 97 17.16 3.47 10.70
CA LEU A 97 18.54 2.95 10.83
C LEU A 97 19.33 3.98 11.63
N ALA A 98 19.84 3.59 12.80
CA ALA A 98 20.57 4.47 13.71
C ALA A 98 22.00 3.98 13.94
N ARG A 99 22.93 4.89 14.17
CA ARG A 99 24.32 4.56 14.56
C ARG A 99 24.93 5.64 15.44
N SER A 100 26.03 5.31 16.10
CA SER A 100 26.79 6.25 16.96
C SER A 100 27.52 7.37 16.19
N GLY A 101 27.74 7.21 14.87
CA GLY A 101 28.30 8.22 13.97
C GLY A 101 27.25 8.84 13.05
N ARG A 102 27.61 9.86 12.29
CA ARG A 102 26.74 10.40 11.25
C ARG A 102 26.81 9.56 9.99
N TRP A 103 25.68 9.41 9.32
CA TRP A 103 25.62 8.91 7.95
C TRP A 103 26.31 9.92 7.01
N THR A 104 26.82 9.43 5.89
CA THR A 104 27.32 10.32 4.84
C THR A 104 26.25 11.30 4.40
N SER A 105 26.63 12.48 3.93
CA SER A 105 25.73 13.46 3.31
C SER A 105 25.74 13.39 1.77
N LYS A 106 26.47 12.40 1.21
CA LYS A 106 26.56 12.25 -0.26
C LYS A 106 25.29 11.64 -0.82
N ALA A 107 24.86 12.16 -1.97
CA ALA A 107 23.79 11.56 -2.75
C ALA A 107 24.21 10.18 -3.27
N LYS A 108 23.26 9.25 -3.29
CA LYS A 108 23.40 7.88 -3.84
C LYS A 108 24.59 7.11 -3.27
N ALA A 109 24.96 7.38 -2.03
CA ALA A 109 26.14 6.79 -1.39
C ALA A 109 25.82 5.56 -0.58
N ILE A 110 24.56 5.23 -0.39
CA ILE A 110 24.09 4.09 0.39
C ILE A 110 23.35 3.13 -0.51
N THR A 111 23.77 1.87 -0.50
CA THR A 111 23.08 0.77 -1.20
C THR A 111 22.60 -0.21 -0.15
N ILE A 112 21.31 -0.52 -0.13
CA ILE A 112 20.70 -1.37 0.88
C ILE A 112 19.81 -2.44 0.26
N THR A 113 19.84 -3.64 0.84
CA THR A 113 18.88 -4.71 0.56
C THR A 113 18.13 -5.01 1.84
N TYR A 114 16.81 -4.88 1.80
CA TYR A 114 15.97 -5.04 2.98
C TYR A 114 14.63 -5.68 2.64
N THR A 115 14.02 -6.31 3.64
CA THR A 115 12.66 -6.85 3.57
C THR A 115 11.74 -6.01 4.43
N HIS A 116 10.62 -5.62 3.88
CA HIS A 116 9.62 -4.82 4.58
C HIS A 116 8.20 -5.21 4.17
N GLY A 117 7.21 -4.65 4.86
CA GLY A 117 5.80 -4.94 4.60
C GLY A 117 5.22 -5.95 5.59
N TYR A 118 3.94 -6.25 5.42
CA TYR A 118 3.23 -7.22 6.26
C TYR A 118 3.01 -8.52 5.50
N PRO A 119 3.28 -9.68 6.11
CA PRO A 119 3.02 -10.98 5.50
C PRO A 119 1.53 -11.24 5.33
N ALA A 120 1.19 -12.18 4.45
CA ALA A 120 -0.18 -12.62 4.26
C ALA A 120 -0.83 -13.05 5.59
N GLY A 121 -2.11 -12.67 5.79
CA GLY A 121 -2.85 -12.93 7.03
C GLY A 121 -2.56 -11.96 8.18
N HIS A 122 -1.66 -11.01 8.01
CA HIS A 122 -1.43 -9.99 9.04
C HIS A 122 -2.57 -8.97 9.07
N VAL A 123 -3.12 -8.67 10.26
CA VAL A 123 -4.30 -7.80 10.45
C VAL A 123 -4.22 -6.47 9.70
N LYS A 124 -3.05 -5.81 9.68
CA LYS A 124 -2.84 -4.55 8.97
C LYS A 124 -2.89 -4.71 7.45
N LEU A 125 -2.42 -5.83 6.92
CA LEU A 125 -2.54 -6.13 5.49
C LEU A 125 -3.99 -6.45 5.14
N GLU A 126 -4.69 -7.24 5.95
CA GLU A 126 -6.10 -7.56 5.74
C GLU A 126 -7.00 -6.32 5.80
N LEU A 127 -6.68 -5.34 6.67
CA LEU A 127 -7.35 -4.05 6.66
C LEU A 127 -7.17 -3.32 5.31
N ALA A 128 -5.95 -3.24 4.80
CA ALA A 128 -5.68 -2.61 3.50
C ALA A 128 -6.38 -3.35 2.35
N ARG A 129 -6.46 -4.69 2.41
CA ARG A 129 -7.18 -5.53 1.44
C ARG A 129 -8.69 -5.27 1.47
N SER A 130 -9.28 -5.19 2.66
CA SER A 130 -10.71 -4.87 2.83
C SER A 130 -11.02 -3.48 2.27
N MET A 131 -10.19 -2.47 2.55
CA MET A 131 -10.36 -1.13 1.99
C MET A 131 -10.21 -1.15 0.45
N CYS A 132 -9.30 -1.96 -0.09
CA CYS A 132 -9.15 -2.13 -1.53
C CYS A 132 -10.40 -2.71 -2.19
N LEU A 133 -11.00 -3.73 -1.59
CA LEU A 133 -12.27 -4.31 -2.06
C LEU A 133 -13.40 -3.29 -2.01
N MET A 134 -13.54 -2.55 -0.91
CA MET A 134 -14.58 -1.52 -0.77
C MET A 134 -14.41 -0.41 -1.80
N ALA A 135 -13.21 0.12 -1.96
CA ALA A 135 -12.91 1.17 -2.93
C ALA A 135 -13.12 0.72 -4.38
N ALA A 136 -12.76 -0.53 -4.72
CA ALA A 136 -13.00 -1.11 -6.04
C ALA A 136 -14.50 -1.36 -6.27
N ALA A 137 -15.22 -1.93 -5.29
CA ALA A 137 -16.63 -2.23 -5.37
C ALA A 137 -17.49 -0.96 -5.56
N ALA A 138 -17.14 0.14 -4.90
CA ALA A 138 -17.83 1.42 -5.03
C ALA A 138 -17.80 1.99 -6.48
N ARG A 139 -16.90 1.50 -7.33
CA ARG A 139 -16.75 1.91 -8.74
C ARG A 139 -17.38 0.95 -9.73
N VAL A 140 -17.97 -0.15 -9.25
CA VAL A 140 -18.75 -1.04 -10.10
C VAL A 140 -20.10 -0.37 -10.36
N PRO A 141 -20.43 0.01 -11.61
CA PRO A 141 -21.76 0.50 -11.91
C PRO A 141 -22.76 -0.60 -11.60
N ASN A 142 -23.90 -0.23 -11.01
CA ASN A 142 -24.99 -1.15 -10.77
C ASN A 142 -25.38 -1.83 -12.10
N PRO A 143 -25.15 -3.14 -12.28
CA PRO A 143 -25.42 -3.82 -13.55
C PRO A 143 -26.90 -3.90 -13.88
N ALA A 144 -27.79 -3.76 -12.89
CA ALA A 144 -29.24 -3.72 -13.09
C ALA A 144 -29.75 -2.35 -13.53
N GLY A 145 -28.90 -1.29 -13.56
CA GLY A 145 -29.30 0.05 -14.01
C GLY A 145 -30.34 0.74 -13.11
N LEU A 146 -30.64 0.17 -11.97
CA LEU A 146 -31.64 0.67 -11.04
C LEU A 146 -31.08 1.89 -10.30
N ARG A 147 -31.53 3.09 -10.70
CA ARG A 147 -31.17 4.34 -10.01
C ARG A 147 -31.89 4.51 -8.69
N SER A 148 -33.04 3.88 -8.54
CA SER A 148 -33.78 3.78 -7.29
C SER A 148 -34.67 2.54 -7.32
N GLU A 149 -34.75 1.84 -6.22
CA GLU A 149 -35.69 0.76 -6.01
C GLU A 149 -36.59 1.15 -4.83
N THR A 150 -37.91 1.07 -5.03
CA THR A 150 -38.90 1.30 -3.98
C THR A 150 -39.59 -0.01 -3.69
N VAL A 151 -39.35 -0.59 -2.54
CA VAL A 151 -40.07 -1.76 -2.06
C VAL A 151 -40.89 -1.35 -0.85
N GLY A 152 -42.19 -1.15 -1.07
CA GLY A 152 -43.09 -0.67 -0.03
C GLY A 152 -42.78 0.76 0.41
N ALA A 153 -42.55 0.98 1.72
CA ALA A 153 -42.27 2.29 2.29
C ALA A 153 -40.75 2.62 2.36
N VAL A 154 -39.91 1.72 1.87
CA VAL A 154 -38.41 1.92 1.88
C VAL A 154 -37.96 2.20 0.47
N SER A 155 -37.41 3.41 0.29
CA SER A 155 -36.77 3.85 -0.96
C SER A 155 -35.26 4.03 -0.68
N TRP A 156 -34.40 3.42 -1.48
CA TRP A 156 -32.99 3.75 -1.49
C TRP A 156 -32.54 4.17 -2.90
N THR A 157 -31.70 5.17 -2.93
CA THR A 157 -31.19 5.73 -4.19
C THR A 157 -29.70 5.47 -4.24
N SER A 158 -29.25 4.76 -5.27
CA SER A 158 -27.82 4.62 -5.55
C SER A 158 -27.28 5.94 -6.07
N ALA A 159 -26.22 6.47 -5.46
CA ALA A 159 -25.52 7.62 -6.00
C ALA A 159 -25.05 7.31 -7.43
N ALA A 160 -25.30 8.23 -8.36
CA ALA A 160 -24.83 8.10 -9.72
C ALA A 160 -23.30 7.94 -9.71
N SER A 161 -22.80 6.77 -10.12
CA SER A 161 -21.37 6.60 -10.31
C SER A 161 -20.95 7.54 -11.44
N SER A 162 -20.14 8.55 -11.12
CA SER A 162 -19.43 9.30 -12.16
C SER A 162 -18.61 8.31 -12.97
N ALA A 163 -18.62 8.45 -14.30
CA ALA A 163 -17.88 7.59 -15.23
C ALA A 163 -16.34 7.74 -15.10
N ASP A 164 -15.87 8.45 -14.08
CA ASP A 164 -14.47 8.64 -13.79
C ASP A 164 -13.88 7.35 -13.19
N ALA A 165 -13.01 6.72 -13.96
CA ALA A 165 -12.27 5.53 -13.57
C ALA A 165 -11.22 5.79 -12.46
N THR A 166 -11.11 7.03 -11.98
CA THR A 166 -10.18 7.40 -10.91
C THR A 166 -10.74 6.96 -9.56
N VAL A 167 -10.07 6.03 -8.92
CA VAL A 167 -10.40 5.63 -7.54
C VAL A 167 -9.87 6.71 -6.60
N ILE A 168 -10.78 7.50 -6.05
CA ILE A 168 -10.48 8.47 -4.98
C ILE A 168 -10.96 7.84 -3.68
N LEU A 169 -10.05 7.74 -2.70
CA LEU A 169 -10.39 7.25 -1.36
C LEU A 169 -11.27 8.28 -0.66
N THR A 170 -12.35 7.84 -0.05
CA THR A 170 -13.19 8.65 0.82
C THR A 170 -12.47 9.02 2.11
N GLU A 171 -12.91 10.06 2.82
CA GLU A 171 -12.33 10.46 4.11
C GLU A 171 -12.35 9.29 5.11
N ALA A 172 -13.45 8.54 5.17
CA ALA A 172 -13.56 7.38 6.06
C ALA A 172 -12.55 6.27 5.72
N GLU A 173 -12.27 6.02 4.43
CA GLU A 173 -11.23 5.07 3.99
C GLU A 173 -9.83 5.59 4.31
N GLN A 174 -9.59 6.88 4.16
CA GLN A 174 -8.32 7.53 4.52
C GLN A 174 -8.08 7.46 6.03
N ASP A 175 -9.08 7.74 6.84
CA ASP A 175 -9.01 7.63 8.31
C ASP A 175 -8.70 6.19 8.75
N ALA A 176 -9.33 5.20 8.13
CA ALA A 176 -9.05 3.80 8.41
C ALA A 176 -7.63 3.38 8.01
N LEU A 177 -7.07 3.99 6.96
CA LEU A 177 -5.72 3.74 6.46
C LEU A 177 -4.65 4.62 7.13
N ALA A 178 -5.02 5.68 7.85
CA ALA A 178 -4.09 6.60 8.49
C ALA A 178 -3.03 5.92 9.38
N PRO A 179 -3.33 4.86 10.16
CA PRO A 179 -2.32 4.13 10.91
C PRO A 179 -1.25 3.46 10.04
N LEU A 180 -1.54 3.23 8.75
CA LEU A 180 -0.63 2.63 7.78
C LEU A 180 0.15 3.67 6.97
N ALA A 181 -0.32 4.93 6.92
CA ALA A 181 0.31 5.97 6.14
C ALA A 181 1.65 6.41 6.75
N LEU A 182 2.66 6.64 5.91
CA LEU A 182 3.88 7.33 6.30
C LEU A 182 3.53 8.81 6.49
N HIS A 183 3.58 9.29 7.75
CA HIS A 183 3.39 10.72 8.02
C HIS A 183 4.72 11.43 7.81
N GLY A 184 4.79 12.27 6.77
CA GLY A 184 5.78 13.31 6.64
C GLY A 184 7.24 12.86 6.73
N VAL A 185 7.74 12.15 5.72
CA VAL A 185 9.13 12.30 5.30
C VAL A 185 9.09 13.20 4.07
N ALA A 186 8.96 14.49 4.30
CA ALA A 186 9.20 15.52 3.32
C ALA A 186 10.66 15.95 3.45
#